data_f9f37378ceb9fdc6471243546e30777e
#
_entry.id   f9f37378ceb9fdc6471243546e30777e
#
_cell.length_a   1.000
_cell.length_b   1.000
_cell.length_c   1.000
_cell.angle_alpha   90.00
_cell.angle_beta   90.00
_cell.angle_gamma   90.00
#
_symmetry.space_group_name_H-M   'P 1'
#
loop_
_entity.id
_entity.type
_entity.pdbx_description
1 polymer ?
#
loop_
_entity_poly.entity_id
_entity_poly.type
_entity_poly.pdbx_seq_one_letter_code
_entity_poly.pdbx_strand_id
1 'polypeptide(L)' 'MNEQIRHLVDALDKTHNNYVKTLHTHGGVNLEASKLGREYKDIQREIIVADIQNSKKKD' A
#
# COMPACT_ATOMS: atom_id res chain seq x y z
N MET A 1 2.95 14.41 10.97
CA MET A 1 2.81 13.58 9.79
C MET A 1 1.71 14.12 8.88
N ASN A 2 1.93 14.13 7.60
CA ASN A 2 0.95 14.63 6.64
C ASN A 2 -0.27 13.69 6.58
N GLU A 3 -1.47 14.29 6.57
CA GLU A 3 -2.71 13.52 6.51
C GLU A 3 -2.78 12.63 5.27
N GLN A 4 -2.29 13.13 4.15
CA GLN A 4 -2.28 12.37 2.90
C GLN A 4 -1.43 11.09 3.03
N ILE A 5 -0.27 11.21 3.64
CA ILE A 5 0.60 10.05 3.87
C ILE A 5 -0.07 9.09 4.84
N ARG A 6 -0.74 9.62 5.85
CA ARG A 6 -1.45 8.80 6.83
C ARG A 6 -2.53 7.95 6.18
N HIS A 7 -3.31 8.54 5.28
CA HIS A 7 -4.32 7.81 4.52
C HIS A 7 -3.71 6.70 3.67
N LEU A 8 -2.57 6.99 3.05
CA LEU A 8 -1.87 6.01 2.23
C LEU A 8 -1.33 4.87 3.08
N VAL A 9 -0.80 5.17 4.26
CA VAL A 9 -0.32 4.14 5.17
C VAL A 9 -1.46 3.25 5.64
N ASP A 10 -2.61 3.84 5.96
CA ASP A 10 -3.79 3.08 6.34
C ASP A 10 -4.26 2.17 5.21
N ALA A 11 -4.28 2.67 3.99
CA ALA A 11 -4.65 1.88 2.82
C ALA A 11 -3.66 0.74 2.60
N LEU A 12 -2.37 1.02 2.78
CA LEU A 12 -1.32 0.01 2.64
C LEU A 12 -1.53 -1.12 3.65
N ASP A 13 -1.82 -0.75 4.88
CA ASP A 13 -2.05 -1.69 5.97
C ASP A 13 -3.25 -2.60 5.67
N LYS A 14 -4.35 -2.01 5.23
CA LYS A 14 -5.55 -2.75 4.86
C LYS A 14 -5.28 -3.70 3.70
N THR A 15 -4.59 -3.23 2.68
CA THR A 15 -4.27 -4.04 1.52
C THR A 15 -3.36 -5.19 1.91
N HIS A 16 -2.38 -4.95 2.78
CA HIS A 16 -1.49 -5.99 3.28
C HIS A 16 -2.28 -7.06 4.04
N ASN A 17 -3.19 -6.64 4.92
CA ASN A 17 -4.01 -7.57 5.68
C ASN A 17 -4.88 -8.41 4.75
N ASN A 18 -5.47 -7.80 3.73
CA ASN A 18 -6.26 -8.52 2.74
C ASN A 18 -5.43 -9.52 1.96
N TYR A 19 -4.21 -9.13 1.61
CA TYR A 19 -3.28 -10.00 0.90
C TYR A 19 -2.97 -11.25 1.72
N VAL A 20 -2.61 -11.07 2.99
CA VAL A 20 -2.31 -12.18 3.88
C VAL A 20 -3.54 -13.08 4.06
N LYS A 21 -4.71 -12.48 4.24
CA LYS A 21 -5.96 -13.21 4.37
C LYS A 21 -6.25 -14.05 3.13
N THR A 22 -6.05 -13.46 1.96
CA THR A 22 -6.30 -14.15 0.68
C THR A 22 -5.36 -15.33 0.51
N LEU A 23 -4.08 -15.15 0.85
CA LEU A 23 -3.12 -16.24 0.79
C LEU A 23 -3.52 -17.38 1.71
N HIS A 24 -3.99 -17.07 2.91
CA HIS A 24 -4.42 -18.07 3.89
C HIS A 24 -5.65 -18.82 3.42
N THR A 25 -6.63 -18.08 2.93
CA THR A 25 -7.92 -18.65 2.54
C THR A 25 -7.80 -19.56 1.31
N HIS A 26 -6.97 -19.18 0.35
CA HIS A 26 -6.83 -19.90 -0.92
C HIS A 26 -5.59 -20.81 -0.97
N GLY A 27 -4.86 -20.89 0.12
CA GLY A 27 -3.74 -21.80 0.23
C GLY A 27 -2.55 -21.48 -0.65
N GLY A 28 -2.37 -20.23 -1.03
CA GLY A 28 -1.21 -19.82 -1.79
C GLY A 28 -1.50 -18.71 -2.78
N VAL A 29 -0.58 -18.53 -3.72
CA VAL A 29 -0.68 -17.48 -4.72
C VAL A 29 -1.80 -17.77 -5.71
N ASN A 30 -2.70 -16.81 -5.88
CA ASN A 30 -3.77 -16.88 -6.86
C ASN A 30 -3.94 -15.53 -7.54
N LEU A 31 -4.94 -15.43 -8.44
CA LEU A 31 -5.16 -14.21 -9.20
C LEU A 31 -5.48 -13.02 -8.30
N GLU A 32 -6.28 -13.22 -7.26
CA GLU A 32 -6.63 -12.17 -6.31
C GLU A 32 -5.42 -11.69 -5.53
N ALA A 33 -4.59 -12.62 -5.08
CA ALA A 33 -3.37 -12.27 -4.37
C ALA A 33 -2.44 -11.46 -5.25
N SER A 34 -2.36 -11.80 -6.52
CA SER A 34 -1.55 -11.04 -7.48
C SER A 34 -2.05 -9.61 -7.64
N LYS A 35 -3.36 -9.43 -7.70
CA LYS A 35 -3.97 -8.11 -7.78
C LYS A 35 -3.68 -7.28 -6.54
N LEU A 36 -3.84 -7.89 -5.37
CA LEU A 36 -3.57 -7.20 -4.10
C LEU A 36 -2.10 -6.84 -3.97
N GLY A 37 -1.21 -7.70 -4.45
CA GLY A 37 0.21 -7.42 -4.47
C GLY A 37 0.54 -6.20 -5.31
N ARG A 38 -0.12 -6.05 -6.46
CA ARG A 38 0.06 -4.88 -7.31
C ARG A 38 -0.46 -3.61 -6.63
N GLU A 39 -1.63 -3.69 -6.03
CA GLU A 39 -2.19 -2.56 -5.30
C GLU A 39 -1.27 -2.15 -4.16
N TYR A 40 -0.71 -3.09 -3.45
CA TYR A 40 0.24 -2.83 -2.38
C TYR A 40 1.44 -2.05 -2.90
N LYS A 41 2.01 -2.49 -4.01
CA LYS A 41 3.15 -1.80 -4.62
C LYS A 41 2.79 -0.40 -5.08
N ASP A 42 1.61 -0.23 -5.66
CA ASP A 42 1.15 1.08 -6.12
C ASP A 42 1.01 2.05 -4.95
N ILE A 43 0.43 1.60 -3.85
CA ILE A 43 0.26 2.41 -2.66
C ILE A 43 1.63 2.77 -2.06
N GLN A 44 2.56 1.83 -2.01
CA GLN A 44 3.92 2.09 -1.56
C GLN A 44 4.57 3.20 -2.39
N ARG A 45 4.41 3.11 -3.69
CA ARG A 45 4.97 4.10 -4.61
C ARG A 45 4.37 5.47 -4.35
N GLU A 46 3.06 5.54 -4.14
CA GLU A 46 2.39 6.80 -3.83
C GLU A 46 2.91 7.42 -2.54
N ILE A 47 3.17 6.60 -1.53
CA ILE A 47 3.73 7.08 -0.28
C ILE A 47 5.10 7.69 -0.51
N ILE A 48 5.94 7.03 -1.29
CA ILE A 48 7.28 7.53 -1.59
C ILE A 48 7.20 8.86 -2.34
N VAL A 49 6.33 8.95 -3.33
CA VAL A 49 6.14 10.17 -4.10
C VAL A 49 5.63 11.30 -3.21
N ALA A 50 4.66 11.03 -2.36
CA ALA A 50 4.12 12.02 -1.45
C ALA A 50 5.18 12.52 -0.47
N ASP A 51 6.01 11.61 0.01
CA ASP A 51 7.10 11.97 0.93
C ASP A 51 8.11 12.88 0.26
N ILE A 52 8.48 12.57 -0.97
CA ILE A 52 9.41 13.40 -1.74
C ILE A 52 8.82 14.79 -1.98
N GLN A 53 7.54 14.85 -2.35
CA GLN A 53 6.88 16.13 -2.58
C GLN A 53 6.81 16.98 -1.32
N ASN A 54 6.55 16.35 -0.19
CA ASN A 54 6.54 17.05 1.10
C ASN A 54 7.92 17.59 1.47
N SER A 55 8.95 16.82 1.20
CA SER A 55 10.32 17.26 1.45
C SER A 55 10.68 18.48 0.61
N LYS A 56 10.22 18.51 -0.63
CA LYS A 56 10.46 19.62 -1.53
C LYS A 56 9.73 20.88 -1.09
N LYS A 57 8.55 20.72 -0.52
CA LYS A 57 7.73 21.86 -0.07
C LYS A 57 8.27 22.53 1.17
N LYS A 58 9.12 21.88 1.90
CA LYS A 58 9.66 22.39 3.16
C LYS A 58 10.77 23.41 2.98
N ASP A 59 11.24 23.59 1.79
CA ASP A 59 12.24 24.59 1.49
C ASP A 59 11.58 25.89 1.05
#